data_55032757d66052bffcf799dea2dcf50a
#
_entry.id   55032757d66052bffcf799dea2dcf50a
#
_cell.length_a   1.000
_cell.length_b   1.000
_cell.length_c   1.000
_cell.angle_alpha   90.00
_cell.angle_beta   90.00
_cell.angle_gamma   90.00
#
_symmetry.space_group_name_H-M   'P 1'
#
loop_
_entity.id
_entity.type
_entity.pdbx_description
1 polymer ?
#
loop_
_entity_poly.entity_id
_entity_poly.type
_entity_poly.pdbx_seq_one_letter_code
_entity_poly.pdbx_strand_id
1 'polypeptide(L)'
;MIEPVQKPDEPAQTVDLAEEYRSSGVAEVLDELDRELVGLKPVKQRIRDIAALLIVERARKTLGLSHDAPTLHMSFTGNPGTGKTTVALRMANILHRLGYVRKGHLVSVTRDDLVGQYIGHTAPKTREVLKRAMGGVLFIDEAYYLYRPDNERDYGQEAIEILLQVMESQRDDLVVILAGYGDRMTKFFSSNPGFRSRIAHHIDFPDYADDQLLAIAELMVRDMGYKFSPEAREAFVRYIPIRKTQPLFSNARSIRNALDRIRLRQANRLVSKLDRMLTSDDLMSIEAGDVLASRVFSGGSDAAGGSS
;
A
#
# COMPACT_ATOMS: atom_id res chain seq x y z
N MET A 1 32.48 -5.82 59.90
CA MET A 1 31.15 -5.88 59.29
C MET A 1 30.84 -4.47 58.81
N ILE A 2 30.87 -4.27 57.47
CA ILE A 2 30.51 -3.00 56.81
C ILE A 2 29.09 -3.21 56.33
N GLU A 3 28.11 -2.48 56.91
CA GLU A 3 26.74 -2.48 56.44
C GLU A 3 26.68 -1.91 55.02
N PRO A 4 25.89 -2.51 54.11
CA PRO A 4 25.69 -1.93 52.79
C PRO A 4 24.89 -0.66 52.91
N VAL A 5 25.45 0.46 52.47
CA VAL A 5 24.76 1.76 52.31
C VAL A 5 23.61 1.52 51.32
N GLN A 6 22.37 1.53 51.81
CA GLN A 6 21.17 1.62 50.98
C GLN A 6 21.21 2.97 50.25
N LYS A 7 21.34 2.92 48.92
CA LYS A 7 21.07 4.08 48.08
C LYS A 7 19.61 4.51 48.29
N PRO A 8 19.32 5.81 48.48
CA PRO A 8 17.96 6.28 48.56
C PRO A 8 17.21 5.88 47.27
N ASP A 9 15.98 5.37 47.41
CA ASP A 9 15.05 5.11 46.33
C ASP A 9 14.91 6.40 45.49
N GLU A 10 15.55 6.44 44.31
CA GLU A 10 15.24 7.47 43.34
C GLU A 10 13.77 7.26 42.92
N PRO A 11 12.97 8.34 42.88
CA PRO A 11 11.56 8.25 42.51
C PRO A 11 11.47 7.58 41.16
N ALA A 12 10.64 6.53 41.01
CA ALA A 12 10.44 5.79 39.78
C ALA A 12 10.08 6.78 38.67
N GLN A 13 10.92 6.84 37.63
CA GLN A 13 10.63 7.68 36.48
C GLN A 13 9.36 7.14 35.79
N THR A 14 8.38 8.02 35.62
CA THR A 14 7.09 7.68 35.03
C THR A 14 6.89 8.40 33.69
N VAL A 15 6.17 7.78 32.75
CA VAL A 15 5.75 8.37 31.50
C VAL A 15 4.26 8.13 31.29
N ASP A 16 3.53 9.14 30.85
CA ASP A 16 2.12 9.01 30.50
C ASP A 16 1.99 8.58 29.03
N LEU A 17 1.72 7.29 28.82
CA LEU A 17 1.51 6.73 27.47
C LEU A 17 0.28 7.31 26.76
N ALA A 18 -0.75 7.75 27.51
CA ALA A 18 -1.92 8.38 26.91
C ALA A 18 -1.57 9.76 26.37
N GLU A 19 -0.71 10.51 27.05
CA GLU A 19 -0.20 11.78 26.56
C GLU A 19 0.73 11.60 25.35
N GLU A 20 1.65 10.62 25.38
CA GLU A 20 2.51 10.27 24.26
C GLU A 20 1.67 9.89 23.02
N TYR A 21 0.61 9.10 23.20
CA TYR A 21 -0.30 8.73 22.11
C TYR A 21 -1.02 9.96 21.55
N ARG A 22 -1.59 10.82 22.39
CA ARG A 22 -2.33 12.03 21.96
C ARG A 22 -1.42 13.03 21.26
N SER A 23 -0.27 13.34 21.87
CA SER A 23 0.68 14.33 21.32
C SER A 23 1.34 13.90 20.03
N SER A 24 1.43 12.61 19.75
CA SER A 24 2.00 12.08 18.51
C SER A 24 1.16 12.36 17.26
N GLY A 25 -0.17 12.58 17.42
CA GLY A 25 -1.11 12.73 16.29
C GLY A 25 -1.28 11.46 15.45
N VAL A 26 -0.84 10.29 15.92
CA VAL A 26 -0.97 9.01 15.22
C VAL A 26 -2.42 8.60 15.09
N ALA A 27 -3.27 8.93 16.07
CA ALA A 27 -4.71 8.63 16.02
C ALA A 27 -5.36 9.17 14.73
N GLU A 28 -5.05 10.40 14.34
CA GLU A 28 -5.58 11.03 13.12
C GLU A 28 -5.19 10.26 11.86
N VAL A 29 -3.93 9.77 11.78
CA VAL A 29 -3.46 8.98 10.64
C VAL A 29 -4.14 7.61 10.57
N LEU A 30 -4.40 7.00 11.74
CA LEU A 30 -5.14 5.73 11.82
C LEU A 30 -6.62 5.92 11.44
N ASP A 31 -7.24 7.04 11.82
CA ASP A 31 -8.60 7.39 11.42
C ASP A 31 -8.70 7.68 9.90
N GLU A 32 -7.68 8.33 9.32
CA GLU A 32 -7.59 8.51 7.88
C GLU A 32 -7.44 7.16 7.16
N LEU A 33 -6.60 6.28 7.67
CA LEU A 33 -6.44 4.92 7.15
C LEU A 33 -7.78 4.16 7.15
N ASP A 34 -8.58 4.32 8.20
CA ASP A 34 -9.89 3.68 8.32
C ASP A 34 -10.91 4.23 7.32
N ARG A 35 -10.87 5.52 7.05
CA ARG A 35 -11.77 6.19 6.08
C ARG A 35 -11.43 5.89 4.62
N GLU A 36 -10.14 5.83 4.30
CA GLU A 36 -9.68 5.63 2.92
C GLU A 36 -9.69 4.18 2.46
N LEU A 37 -9.49 3.25 3.37
CA LEU A 37 -9.40 1.83 3.05
C LEU A 37 -10.65 1.10 3.53
N VAL A 38 -11.42 0.61 2.58
CA VAL A 38 -12.53 -0.30 2.87
C VAL A 38 -11.96 -1.67 3.29
N GLY A 39 -12.54 -2.28 4.30
CA GLY A 39 -12.14 -3.62 4.75
C GLY A 39 -10.71 -3.69 5.29
N LEU A 40 -9.92 -4.65 4.83
CA LEU A 40 -8.52 -4.88 5.19
C LEU A 40 -8.27 -4.91 6.72
N LYS A 41 -9.21 -5.44 7.50
CA LYS A 41 -9.12 -5.49 8.98
C LYS A 41 -7.78 -6.04 9.50
N PRO A 42 -7.23 -7.15 8.95
CA PRO A 42 -5.95 -7.68 9.42
C PRO A 42 -4.79 -6.72 9.15
N VAL A 43 -4.77 -6.05 7.99
CA VAL A 43 -3.76 -5.04 7.64
C VAL A 43 -3.83 -3.86 8.59
N LYS A 44 -5.02 -3.29 8.78
CA LYS A 44 -5.26 -2.17 9.70
C LYS A 44 -4.84 -2.52 11.13
N GLN A 45 -5.18 -3.73 11.60
CA GLN A 45 -4.77 -4.18 12.93
C GLN A 45 -3.24 -4.25 13.02
N ARG A 46 -2.57 -4.81 12.02
CA ARG A 46 -1.10 -4.90 12.02
C ARG A 46 -0.44 -3.52 12.04
N ILE A 47 -1.00 -2.53 11.34
CA ILE A 47 -0.53 -1.14 11.39
C ILE A 47 -0.70 -0.53 12.78
N ARG A 48 -1.84 -0.78 13.44
CA ARG A 48 -2.06 -0.34 14.84
C ARG A 48 -1.08 -0.99 15.81
N ASP A 49 -0.82 -2.29 15.66
CA ASP A 49 0.14 -3.01 16.50
C ASP A 49 1.56 -2.44 16.37
N ILE A 50 1.97 -2.12 15.12
CA ILE A 50 3.26 -1.47 14.87
C ILE A 50 3.28 -0.07 15.50
N ALA A 51 2.25 0.74 15.31
CA ALA A 51 2.16 2.07 15.90
C ALA A 51 2.23 2.01 17.44
N ALA A 52 1.53 1.07 18.06
CA ALA A 52 1.58 0.87 19.51
C ALA A 52 2.99 0.48 20.00
N LEU A 53 3.65 -0.44 19.30
CA LEU A 53 5.04 -0.81 19.59
C LEU A 53 5.95 0.44 19.57
N LEU A 54 5.83 1.25 18.51
CA LEU A 54 6.68 2.43 18.32
C LEU A 54 6.44 3.51 19.38
N ILE A 55 5.21 3.69 19.83
CA ILE A 55 4.88 4.61 20.93
C ILE A 55 5.53 4.14 22.24
N VAL A 56 5.44 2.84 22.54
CA VAL A 56 6.07 2.28 23.73
C VAL A 56 7.60 2.39 23.65
N GLU A 57 8.20 2.10 22.51
CA GLU A 57 9.65 2.25 22.32
C GLU A 57 10.12 3.71 22.45
N ARG A 58 9.32 4.67 21.97
CA ARG A 58 9.59 6.09 22.18
C ARG A 58 9.55 6.46 23.66
N ALA A 59 8.53 6.00 24.39
CA ALA A 59 8.43 6.19 25.84
C ALA A 59 9.60 5.56 26.60
N ARG A 60 10.02 4.34 26.21
CA ARG A 60 11.20 3.66 26.77
C ARG A 60 12.49 4.47 26.54
N LYS A 61 12.63 5.06 25.34
CA LYS A 61 13.77 5.91 24.99
C LYS A 61 13.81 7.17 25.88
N THR A 62 12.65 7.78 26.15
CA THR A 62 12.55 8.95 27.06
C THR A 62 13.01 8.60 28.47
N LEU A 63 12.76 7.38 28.94
CA LEU A 63 13.20 6.86 30.25
C LEU A 63 14.64 6.29 30.23
N GLY A 64 15.37 6.37 29.10
CA GLY A 64 16.72 5.80 28.99
C GLY A 64 16.77 4.27 29.01
N LEU A 65 15.62 3.59 28.77
CA LEU A 65 15.49 2.13 28.80
C LEU A 65 15.73 1.45 27.46
N SER A 66 15.81 2.20 26.37
CA SER A 66 16.04 1.69 25.01
C SER A 66 17.18 2.46 24.36
N HIS A 67 18.15 1.72 23.80
CA HIS A 67 19.34 2.31 23.17
C HIS A 67 19.36 2.08 21.65
N ASP A 68 18.67 1.04 21.16
CA ASP A 68 18.63 0.67 19.76
C ASP A 68 17.30 1.03 19.11
N ALA A 69 17.36 1.55 17.88
CA ALA A 69 16.16 1.74 17.07
C ALA A 69 15.61 0.39 16.60
N PRO A 70 14.28 0.19 16.64
CA PRO A 70 13.67 -1.04 16.12
C PRO A 70 13.88 -1.15 14.61
N THR A 71 13.98 -2.38 14.10
CA THR A 71 14.01 -2.63 12.67
C THR A 71 12.61 -2.40 12.09
N LEU A 72 12.50 -1.46 11.15
CA LEU A 72 11.21 -1.00 10.60
C LEU A 72 11.01 -1.35 9.13
N HIS A 73 11.93 -2.07 8.51
CA HIS A 73 11.75 -2.53 7.14
C HIS A 73 10.61 -3.54 7.05
N MET A 74 9.82 -3.45 5.97
CA MET A 74 8.57 -4.21 5.83
C MET A 74 8.48 -4.92 4.49
N SER A 75 7.69 -5.98 4.45
CA SER A 75 7.24 -6.64 3.23
C SER A 75 5.73 -6.58 3.13
N PHE A 76 5.22 -6.08 2.00
CA PHE A 76 3.79 -6.01 1.68
C PHE A 76 3.49 -6.99 0.55
N THR A 77 2.79 -8.08 0.87
CA THR A 77 2.44 -9.14 -0.08
C THR A 77 0.97 -9.11 -0.42
N GLY A 78 0.63 -9.40 -1.67
CA GLY A 78 -0.77 -9.46 -2.13
C GLY A 78 -0.93 -9.05 -3.59
N ASN A 79 -2.13 -9.30 -4.12
CA ASN A 79 -2.50 -9.02 -5.51
C ASN A 79 -2.53 -7.51 -5.82
N PRO A 80 -2.51 -7.11 -7.10
CA PRO A 80 -2.61 -5.71 -7.48
C PRO A 80 -3.94 -5.09 -7.05
N GLY A 81 -3.90 -3.80 -6.72
CA GLY A 81 -5.10 -3.06 -6.35
C GLY A 81 -5.66 -3.39 -4.97
N THR A 82 -4.89 -4.03 -4.08
CA THR A 82 -5.28 -4.33 -2.70
C THR A 82 -4.93 -3.23 -1.69
N GLY A 83 -4.37 -2.09 -2.14
CA GLY A 83 -4.10 -0.93 -1.28
C GLY A 83 -2.69 -0.82 -0.71
N LYS A 84 -1.73 -1.65 -1.14
CA LYS A 84 -0.34 -1.66 -0.63
C LYS A 84 0.31 -0.28 -0.62
N THR A 85 0.26 0.46 -1.73
CA THR A 85 0.87 1.80 -1.85
C THR A 85 0.19 2.83 -0.93
N THR A 86 -1.14 2.75 -0.77
CA THR A 86 -1.89 3.62 0.13
C THR A 86 -1.46 3.39 1.59
N VAL A 87 -1.36 2.13 2.00
CA VAL A 87 -0.89 1.78 3.35
C VAL A 87 0.55 2.21 3.56
N ALA A 88 1.43 2.05 2.56
CA ALA A 88 2.83 2.50 2.65
C ALA A 88 2.93 4.00 2.88
N LEU A 89 2.08 4.81 2.22
CA LEU A 89 2.01 6.25 2.43
C LEU A 89 1.56 6.59 3.86
N ARG A 90 0.56 5.89 4.39
CA ARG A 90 0.10 6.10 5.78
C ARG A 90 1.15 5.65 6.80
N MET A 91 1.88 4.55 6.52
CA MET A 91 3.04 4.16 7.34
C MET A 91 4.12 5.22 7.37
N ALA A 92 4.46 5.84 6.24
CA ALA A 92 5.43 6.93 6.20
C ALA A 92 5.03 8.10 7.12
N ASN A 93 3.73 8.46 7.13
CA ASN A 93 3.19 9.48 8.02
C ASN A 93 3.26 9.08 9.50
N ILE A 94 2.90 7.83 9.84
CA ILE A 94 3.01 7.30 11.21
C ILE A 94 4.46 7.35 11.70
N LEU A 95 5.38 6.85 10.90
CA LEU A 95 6.81 6.83 11.22
C LEU A 95 7.38 8.24 11.43
N HIS A 96 6.94 9.20 10.62
CA HIS A 96 7.34 10.60 10.75
C HIS A 96 6.78 11.23 12.04
N ARG A 97 5.49 11.08 12.32
CA ARG A 97 4.86 11.62 13.53
C ARG A 97 5.47 11.05 14.80
N LEU A 98 5.92 9.81 14.76
CA LEU A 98 6.61 9.17 15.88
C LEU A 98 8.11 9.46 15.95
N GLY A 99 8.67 10.19 14.96
CA GLY A 99 10.07 10.61 14.94
C GLY A 99 11.06 9.52 14.48
N TYR A 100 10.58 8.44 13.85
CA TYR A 100 11.42 7.37 13.30
C TYR A 100 11.98 7.70 11.91
N VAL A 101 11.36 8.62 11.18
CA VAL A 101 11.88 9.18 9.95
C VAL A 101 11.70 10.71 9.97
N ARG A 102 12.65 11.43 9.37
CA ARG A 102 12.67 12.90 9.47
C ARG A 102 11.62 13.60 8.61
N LYS A 103 11.16 13.00 7.49
CA LYS A 103 10.38 13.67 6.44
C LYS A 103 9.15 12.86 6.11
N GLY A 104 8.52 12.07 6.56
CA GLY A 104 7.25 11.39 6.25
C GLY A 104 6.87 11.22 4.77
N HIS A 105 7.82 11.39 3.83
CA HIS A 105 7.58 11.21 2.41
C HIS A 105 7.82 9.76 1.97
N LEU A 106 7.12 9.38 0.89
CA LEU A 106 7.25 8.08 0.24
C LEU A 106 7.89 8.26 -1.13
N VAL A 107 8.98 7.55 -1.39
CA VAL A 107 9.55 7.40 -2.73
C VAL A 107 9.15 6.03 -3.25
N SER A 108 8.23 6.01 -4.21
CA SER A 108 7.75 4.79 -4.85
C SER A 108 8.51 4.53 -6.14
N VAL A 109 9.09 3.34 -6.26
CA VAL A 109 9.93 2.93 -7.40
C VAL A 109 9.66 1.48 -7.79
N THR A 110 10.09 1.17 -9.01
CA THR A 110 10.15 -0.19 -9.55
C THR A 110 11.59 -0.59 -9.83
N ARG A 111 11.79 -1.82 -10.33
CA ARG A 111 13.10 -2.26 -10.79
C ARG A 111 13.76 -1.27 -11.75
N ASP A 112 13.00 -0.74 -12.71
CA ASP A 112 13.53 0.11 -13.78
C ASP A 112 14.08 1.45 -13.25
N ASP A 113 13.67 1.88 -12.07
CA ASP A 113 14.21 3.04 -11.38
C ASP A 113 15.54 2.77 -10.67
N LEU A 114 15.83 1.51 -10.34
CA LEU A 114 16.99 1.08 -9.56
C LEU A 114 18.11 0.50 -10.43
N VAL A 115 17.73 -0.31 -11.43
CA VAL A 115 18.67 -1.09 -12.24
C VAL A 115 19.01 -0.37 -13.53
N GLY A 116 20.30 -0.28 -13.84
CA GLY A 116 20.80 0.30 -15.08
C GLY A 116 20.68 -0.66 -16.27
N GLN A 117 20.73 -0.11 -17.48
CA GLN A 117 20.70 -0.89 -18.71
C GLN A 117 22.11 -1.35 -19.16
N TYR A 118 23.15 -0.71 -18.65
CA TYR A 118 24.55 -0.99 -19.02
C TYR A 118 25.41 -1.20 -17.77
N ILE A 119 26.57 -1.84 -17.95
CA ILE A 119 27.57 -2.05 -16.90
C ILE A 119 27.93 -0.68 -16.26
N GLY A 120 27.96 -0.65 -14.92
CA GLY A 120 28.30 0.55 -14.14
C GLY A 120 27.19 1.57 -13.96
N HIS A 121 25.99 1.36 -14.55
CA HIS A 121 24.86 2.30 -14.42
C HIS A 121 23.96 1.99 -13.21
N THR A 122 23.97 0.77 -12.68
CA THR A 122 23.09 0.36 -11.58
C THR A 122 23.44 1.07 -10.27
N ALA A 123 24.70 1.05 -9.87
CA ALA A 123 25.09 1.63 -8.59
C ALA A 123 24.78 3.14 -8.49
N PRO A 124 25.13 4.01 -9.48
CA PRO A 124 24.74 5.42 -9.43
C PRO A 124 23.23 5.62 -9.35
N LYS A 125 22.48 4.87 -10.16
CA LYS A 125 21.02 4.97 -10.24
C LYS A 125 20.35 4.57 -8.91
N THR A 126 20.76 3.44 -8.34
CA THR A 126 20.27 2.98 -7.04
C THR A 126 20.60 3.98 -5.92
N ARG A 127 21.83 4.53 -5.90
CA ARG A 127 22.23 5.53 -4.90
C ARG A 127 21.45 6.84 -5.03
N GLU A 128 21.11 7.26 -6.23
CA GLU A 128 20.28 8.44 -6.46
C GLU A 128 18.87 8.26 -5.89
N VAL A 129 18.25 7.10 -6.14
CA VAL A 129 16.94 6.76 -5.55
C VAL A 129 17.02 6.74 -4.03
N LEU A 130 18.04 6.09 -3.46
CA LEU A 130 18.25 6.05 -2.02
C LEU A 130 18.43 7.46 -1.44
N LYS A 131 19.21 8.32 -2.09
CA LYS A 131 19.39 9.73 -1.66
C LYS A 131 18.06 10.49 -1.62
N ARG A 132 17.17 10.28 -2.58
CA ARG A 132 15.82 10.87 -2.58
C ARG A 132 14.95 10.33 -1.45
N ALA A 133 15.10 9.05 -1.08
CA ALA A 133 14.31 8.39 -0.05
C ALA A 133 14.80 8.65 1.37
N MET A 134 16.05 9.13 1.54
CA MET A 134 16.62 9.41 2.87
C MET A 134 15.77 10.37 3.68
N GLY A 135 15.57 10.03 4.93
CA GLY A 135 14.67 10.73 5.85
C GLY A 135 13.20 10.31 5.73
N GLY A 136 12.89 9.31 4.89
CA GLY A 136 11.52 8.87 4.63
C GLY A 136 11.42 7.36 4.37
N VAL A 137 10.49 6.99 3.50
CA VAL A 137 10.21 5.60 3.15
C VAL A 137 10.48 5.34 1.67
N LEU A 138 11.26 4.31 1.38
CA LEU A 138 11.44 3.76 0.04
C LEU A 138 10.47 2.59 -0.16
N PHE A 139 9.53 2.74 -1.08
CA PHE A 139 8.60 1.69 -1.48
C PHE A 139 9.02 1.12 -2.82
N ILE A 140 9.41 -0.16 -2.85
CA ILE A 140 9.81 -0.86 -4.06
C ILE A 140 8.67 -1.77 -4.47
N ASP A 141 7.95 -1.39 -5.52
CA ASP A 141 6.87 -2.22 -6.05
C ASP A 141 7.42 -3.33 -6.96
N GLU A 142 6.77 -4.48 -6.90
CA GLU A 142 7.20 -5.69 -7.62
C GLU A 142 8.69 -6.02 -7.38
N ALA A 143 9.13 -5.93 -6.12
CA ALA A 143 10.54 -6.05 -5.71
C ALA A 143 11.21 -7.35 -6.16
N TYR A 144 10.44 -8.42 -6.38
CA TYR A 144 10.95 -9.69 -6.89
C TYR A 144 11.58 -9.58 -8.29
N TYR A 145 11.26 -8.56 -9.07
CA TYR A 145 11.94 -8.32 -10.35
C TYR A 145 13.39 -7.86 -10.20
N LEU A 146 13.82 -7.43 -9.02
CA LEU A 146 15.24 -7.13 -8.76
C LEU A 146 16.14 -8.37 -8.91
N TYR A 147 15.59 -9.57 -8.76
CA TYR A 147 16.32 -10.82 -8.90
C TYR A 147 15.80 -11.62 -10.10
N ARG A 148 16.66 -11.86 -11.08
CA ARG A 148 16.37 -12.63 -12.30
C ARG A 148 17.43 -13.70 -12.49
N PRO A 149 17.27 -14.90 -11.89
CA PRO A 149 18.28 -15.95 -11.93
C PRO A 149 18.59 -16.47 -13.34
N ASP A 150 17.61 -16.37 -14.25
CA ASP A 150 17.73 -16.87 -15.61
C ASP A 150 18.52 -15.93 -16.54
N ASN A 151 19.01 -14.79 -16.05
CA ASN A 151 19.75 -13.82 -16.83
C ASN A 151 21.13 -13.53 -16.19
N GLU A 152 22.17 -14.21 -16.67
CA GLU A 152 23.55 -14.04 -16.20
C GLU A 152 24.08 -12.60 -16.38
N ARG A 153 23.47 -11.79 -17.22
CA ARG A 153 23.83 -10.37 -17.43
C ARG A 153 22.88 -9.43 -16.69
N ASP A 154 22.22 -9.92 -15.65
CA ASP A 154 21.30 -9.09 -14.86
C ASP A 154 22.05 -8.25 -13.82
N TYR A 155 21.89 -6.94 -13.90
CA TYR A 155 22.51 -5.98 -12.96
C TYR A 155 21.67 -5.76 -11.69
N GLY A 156 20.60 -6.50 -11.47
CA GLY A 156 19.73 -6.38 -10.29
C GLY A 156 20.44 -6.80 -9.00
N GLN A 157 21.37 -7.75 -9.08
CA GLN A 157 22.15 -8.18 -7.93
C GLN A 157 22.96 -7.01 -7.30
N GLU A 158 23.55 -6.15 -8.11
CA GLU A 158 24.26 -4.94 -7.64
C GLU A 158 23.32 -3.99 -6.87
N ALA A 159 22.08 -3.81 -7.35
CA ALA A 159 21.07 -3.02 -6.65
C ALA A 159 20.68 -3.67 -5.31
N ILE A 160 20.50 -5.00 -5.26
CA ILE A 160 20.21 -5.76 -4.05
C ILE A 160 21.30 -5.56 -2.99
N GLU A 161 22.56 -5.67 -3.36
CA GLU A 161 23.69 -5.51 -2.44
C GLU A 161 23.76 -4.09 -1.86
N ILE A 162 23.55 -3.08 -2.67
CA ILE A 162 23.51 -1.67 -2.23
C ILE A 162 22.30 -1.46 -1.28
N LEU A 163 21.11 -1.99 -1.61
CA LEU A 163 19.94 -1.90 -0.76
C LEU A 163 20.19 -2.56 0.60
N LEU A 164 20.74 -3.78 0.64
CA LEU A 164 21.05 -4.49 1.88
C LEU A 164 22.04 -3.73 2.75
N GLN A 165 23.08 -3.14 2.14
CA GLN A 165 24.05 -2.32 2.85
C GLN A 165 23.41 -1.09 3.49
N VAL A 166 22.57 -0.37 2.74
CA VAL A 166 21.91 0.85 3.21
C VAL A 166 20.82 0.56 4.24
N MET A 167 20.07 -0.53 4.09
CA MET A 167 19.09 -0.97 5.11
C MET A 167 19.74 -1.25 6.47
N GLU A 168 20.97 -1.67 6.50
CA GLU A 168 21.73 -1.88 7.75
C GLU A 168 22.32 -0.57 8.28
N SER A 169 23.05 0.15 7.43
CA SER A 169 23.84 1.32 7.85
C SER A 169 23.01 2.58 8.06
N GLN A 170 21.80 2.67 7.49
CA GLN A 170 20.93 3.85 7.53
C GLN A 170 19.54 3.54 8.11
N ARG A 171 19.42 2.49 8.93
CA ARG A 171 18.15 2.04 9.51
C ARG A 171 17.43 3.10 10.35
N ASP A 172 18.16 4.09 10.86
CA ASP A 172 17.63 5.17 11.68
C ASP A 172 17.06 6.35 10.85
N ASP A 173 17.27 6.35 9.54
CA ASP A 173 16.86 7.46 8.65
C ASP A 173 16.12 7.00 7.39
N LEU A 174 16.06 5.69 7.13
CA LEU A 174 15.40 5.12 5.97
C LEU A 174 14.64 3.85 6.32
N VAL A 175 13.36 3.81 5.98
CA VAL A 175 12.57 2.59 6.01
C VAL A 175 12.33 2.09 4.59
N VAL A 176 12.59 0.79 4.35
CA VAL A 176 12.35 0.14 3.06
C VAL A 176 11.13 -0.77 3.17
N ILE A 177 10.20 -0.60 2.24
CA ILE A 177 9.03 -1.47 2.08
C ILE A 177 9.16 -2.19 0.73
N LEU A 178 9.27 -3.51 0.75
CA LEU A 178 9.29 -4.36 -0.44
C LEU A 178 7.89 -4.87 -0.70
N ALA A 179 7.34 -4.58 -1.88
CA ALA A 179 5.98 -4.99 -2.23
C ALA A 179 5.97 -5.94 -3.43
N GLY A 180 4.99 -6.84 -3.47
CA GLY A 180 4.80 -7.74 -4.60
C GLY A 180 3.80 -8.87 -4.36
N TYR A 181 3.69 -9.78 -5.31
CA TYR A 181 2.86 -10.99 -5.20
C TYR A 181 3.45 -11.98 -4.17
N GLY A 182 2.62 -12.56 -3.31
CA GLY A 182 3.05 -13.44 -2.22
C GLY A 182 4.01 -14.55 -2.66
N ASP A 183 3.61 -15.35 -3.66
CA ASP A 183 4.42 -16.47 -4.15
C ASP A 183 5.77 -16.03 -4.72
N ARG A 184 5.78 -14.90 -5.47
CA ARG A 184 7.00 -14.35 -6.06
C ARG A 184 7.92 -13.75 -5.00
N MET A 185 7.36 -13.07 -4.00
CA MET A 185 8.11 -12.53 -2.87
C MET A 185 8.72 -13.65 -2.01
N THR A 186 8.00 -14.76 -1.81
CA THR A 186 8.54 -15.94 -1.11
C THR A 186 9.78 -16.49 -1.81
N LYS A 187 9.74 -16.63 -3.14
CA LYS A 187 10.90 -17.05 -3.95
C LYS A 187 12.05 -16.04 -3.88
N PHE A 188 11.72 -14.75 -3.97
CA PHE A 188 12.69 -13.68 -3.87
C PHE A 188 13.45 -13.69 -2.54
N PHE A 189 12.75 -13.84 -1.41
CA PHE A 189 13.38 -13.93 -0.08
C PHE A 189 14.18 -15.22 0.11
N SER A 190 13.75 -16.33 -0.47
CA SER A 190 14.50 -17.58 -0.44
C SER A 190 15.83 -17.48 -1.17
N SER A 191 15.87 -16.74 -2.27
CA SER A 191 17.08 -16.50 -3.06
C SER A 191 17.96 -15.39 -2.47
N ASN A 192 17.41 -14.53 -1.61
CA ASN A 192 18.10 -13.39 -1.04
C ASN A 192 17.90 -13.34 0.50
N PRO A 193 18.53 -14.25 1.27
CA PRO A 193 18.31 -14.37 2.71
C PRO A 193 18.67 -13.11 3.50
N GLY A 194 19.53 -12.25 2.95
CA GLY A 194 19.88 -10.97 3.55
C GLY A 194 18.69 -10.01 3.71
N PHE A 195 17.71 -10.03 2.81
CA PHE A 195 16.46 -9.28 3.00
C PHE A 195 15.62 -9.89 4.11
N ARG A 196 15.49 -11.22 4.14
CA ARG A 196 14.67 -11.89 5.14
C ARG A 196 15.10 -11.57 6.58
N SER A 197 16.41 -11.45 6.82
CA SER A 197 16.94 -11.12 8.16
C SER A 197 16.73 -9.66 8.56
N ARG A 198 16.53 -8.74 7.60
CA ARG A 198 16.36 -7.29 7.84
C ARG A 198 14.91 -6.84 7.85
N ILE A 199 13.98 -7.66 7.37
CA ILE A 199 12.55 -7.32 7.33
C ILE A 199 11.87 -7.89 8.57
N ALA A 200 11.47 -6.99 9.49
CA ALA A 200 10.82 -7.35 10.74
C ALA A 200 9.30 -7.53 10.60
N HIS A 201 8.68 -6.88 9.63
CA HIS A 201 7.23 -6.85 9.51
C HIS A 201 6.79 -7.37 8.13
N HIS A 202 6.07 -8.49 8.12
CA HIS A 202 5.40 -9.03 6.95
C HIS A 202 3.90 -8.74 7.06
N ILE A 203 3.33 -8.10 6.03
CA ILE A 203 1.94 -7.70 6.00
C ILE A 203 1.31 -8.23 4.72
N ASP A 204 0.35 -9.13 4.88
CA ASP A 204 -0.39 -9.72 3.77
C ASP A 204 -1.66 -8.93 3.48
N PHE A 205 -1.86 -8.60 2.21
CA PHE A 205 -3.00 -7.86 1.69
C PHE A 205 -3.93 -8.84 0.97
N PRO A 206 -5.00 -9.31 1.60
CA PRO A 206 -5.95 -10.21 0.98
C PRO A 206 -6.71 -9.51 -0.15
N ASP A 207 -7.25 -10.32 -1.06
CA ASP A 207 -8.22 -9.84 -2.04
C ASP A 207 -9.50 -9.38 -1.35
N TYR A 208 -10.15 -8.37 -1.92
CA TYR A 208 -11.39 -7.86 -1.41
C TYR A 208 -12.57 -8.82 -1.66
N ALA A 209 -13.46 -8.91 -0.67
CA ALA A 209 -14.76 -9.52 -0.84
C ALA A 209 -15.68 -8.65 -1.71
N ASP A 210 -16.77 -9.22 -2.21
CA ASP A 210 -17.65 -8.53 -3.18
C ASP A 210 -18.32 -7.30 -2.57
N ASP A 211 -18.74 -7.38 -1.30
CA ASP A 211 -19.28 -6.27 -0.52
C ASP A 211 -18.26 -5.15 -0.32
N GLN A 212 -17.00 -5.50 -0.11
CA GLN A 212 -15.92 -4.53 0.01
C GLN A 212 -15.61 -3.85 -1.34
N LEU A 213 -15.63 -4.58 -2.44
CA LEU A 213 -15.47 -4.02 -3.79
C LEU A 213 -16.61 -3.08 -4.16
N LEU A 214 -17.84 -3.38 -3.74
CA LEU A 214 -18.97 -2.49 -3.89
C LEU A 214 -18.77 -1.20 -3.08
N ALA A 215 -18.40 -1.32 -1.82
CA ALA A 215 -18.14 -0.15 -0.97
C ALA A 215 -16.98 0.72 -1.52
N ILE A 216 -15.94 0.10 -2.09
CA ILE A 216 -14.86 0.82 -2.80
C ILE A 216 -15.41 1.55 -4.03
N ALA A 217 -16.31 0.91 -4.81
CA ALA A 217 -16.92 1.55 -5.97
C ALA A 217 -17.77 2.76 -5.56
N GLU A 218 -18.58 2.63 -4.53
CA GLU A 218 -19.42 3.72 -3.99
C GLU A 218 -18.58 4.88 -3.46
N LEU A 219 -17.47 4.60 -2.79
CA LEU A 219 -16.52 5.61 -2.36
C LEU A 219 -15.93 6.36 -3.56
N MET A 220 -15.41 5.63 -4.55
CA MET A 220 -14.81 6.22 -5.77
C MET A 220 -15.84 7.06 -6.56
N VAL A 221 -17.07 6.57 -6.69
CA VAL A 221 -18.16 7.28 -7.40
C VAL A 221 -18.46 8.61 -6.71
N ARG A 222 -18.57 8.60 -5.38
CA ARG A 222 -18.78 9.82 -4.57
C ARG A 222 -17.62 10.80 -4.68
N ASP A 223 -16.38 10.31 -4.59
CA ASP A 223 -15.18 11.16 -4.69
C ASP A 223 -15.05 11.83 -6.06
N MET A 224 -15.57 11.17 -7.11
CA MET A 224 -15.63 11.73 -8.46
C MET A 224 -16.84 12.67 -8.69
N GLY A 225 -17.68 12.89 -7.68
CA GLY A 225 -18.90 13.71 -7.78
C GLY A 225 -20.06 13.03 -8.51
N TYR A 226 -20.07 11.69 -8.55
CA TYR A 226 -21.15 10.89 -9.14
C TYR A 226 -21.97 10.17 -8.08
N LYS A 227 -23.09 9.60 -8.50
CA LYS A 227 -23.91 8.68 -7.69
C LYS A 227 -24.48 7.57 -8.56
N PHE A 228 -24.64 6.39 -8.00
CA PHE A 228 -25.42 5.32 -8.63
C PHE A 228 -26.91 5.58 -8.42
N SER A 229 -27.75 5.36 -9.45
CA SER A 229 -29.17 5.11 -9.22
C SER A 229 -29.34 3.77 -8.48
N PRO A 230 -30.47 3.53 -7.80
CA PRO A 230 -30.73 2.23 -7.14
C PRO A 230 -30.53 1.05 -8.09
N GLU A 231 -31.02 1.14 -9.31
CA GLU A 231 -30.94 0.11 -10.36
C GLU A 231 -29.50 -0.06 -10.88
N ALA A 232 -28.74 1.05 -10.99
CA ALA A 232 -27.31 0.99 -11.35
C ALA A 232 -26.48 0.30 -10.25
N ARG A 233 -26.80 0.58 -9.00
CA ARG A 233 -26.18 -0.10 -7.86
C ARG A 233 -26.43 -1.60 -7.89
N GLU A 234 -27.67 -2.04 -8.11
CA GLU A 234 -28.01 -3.45 -8.27
C GLU A 234 -27.29 -4.10 -9.46
N ALA A 235 -27.23 -3.40 -10.59
CA ALA A 235 -26.46 -3.86 -11.75
C ALA A 235 -24.97 -4.01 -11.41
N PHE A 236 -24.41 -3.11 -10.61
CA PHE A 236 -23.01 -3.17 -10.21
C PHE A 236 -22.74 -4.29 -9.20
N VAL A 237 -23.68 -4.59 -8.29
CA VAL A 237 -23.61 -5.78 -7.43
C VAL A 237 -23.49 -7.06 -8.27
N ARG A 238 -24.26 -7.17 -9.37
CA ARG A 238 -24.16 -8.32 -10.29
C ARG A 238 -22.89 -8.31 -11.15
N TYR A 239 -22.34 -7.13 -11.45
CA TYR A 239 -21.11 -6.97 -12.22
C TYR A 239 -19.89 -7.55 -11.48
N ILE A 240 -19.77 -7.30 -10.18
CA ILE A 240 -18.57 -7.63 -9.39
C ILE A 240 -18.20 -9.12 -9.46
N PRO A 241 -19.07 -10.07 -9.10
CA PRO A 241 -18.72 -11.49 -9.11
C PRO A 241 -18.36 -11.98 -10.51
N ILE A 242 -19.05 -11.51 -11.56
CA ILE A 242 -18.74 -11.90 -12.94
C ILE A 242 -17.36 -11.37 -13.34
N ARG A 243 -17.04 -10.10 -13.03
CA ARG A 243 -15.73 -9.52 -13.34
C ARG A 243 -14.60 -10.19 -12.57
N LYS A 244 -14.87 -10.64 -11.36
CA LYS A 244 -13.90 -11.31 -10.49
C LYS A 244 -13.44 -12.66 -11.03
N THR A 245 -14.29 -13.38 -11.77
CA THR A 245 -13.93 -14.64 -12.43
C THR A 245 -13.17 -14.44 -13.74
N GLN A 246 -13.14 -13.24 -14.30
CA GLN A 246 -12.47 -12.97 -15.57
C GLN A 246 -10.95 -12.76 -15.40
N PRO A 247 -10.15 -13.06 -16.44
CA PRO A 247 -8.71 -12.87 -16.43
C PRO A 247 -8.32 -11.41 -16.07
N LEU A 248 -7.13 -11.27 -15.49
CA LEU A 248 -6.53 -9.96 -15.15
C LEU A 248 -7.38 -9.13 -14.17
N PHE A 249 -8.19 -9.80 -13.36
CA PHE A 249 -8.84 -9.11 -12.25
C PHE A 249 -7.77 -8.60 -11.25
N SER A 250 -7.91 -7.35 -10.82
CA SER A 250 -6.94 -6.65 -9.97
C SER A 250 -7.64 -5.74 -8.94
N ASN A 251 -8.56 -6.32 -8.21
CA ASN A 251 -9.23 -5.68 -7.05
C ASN A 251 -9.71 -4.24 -7.36
N ALA A 252 -9.41 -3.27 -6.49
CA ALA A 252 -9.82 -1.87 -6.65
C ALA A 252 -9.36 -1.22 -7.97
N ARG A 253 -8.26 -1.69 -8.59
CA ARG A 253 -7.84 -1.22 -9.92
C ARG A 253 -8.85 -1.63 -11.00
N SER A 254 -9.38 -2.86 -10.94
CA SER A 254 -10.43 -3.32 -11.85
C SER A 254 -11.73 -2.54 -11.66
N ILE A 255 -12.08 -2.20 -10.41
CA ILE A 255 -13.25 -1.37 -10.10
C ILE A 255 -13.08 0.04 -10.69
N ARG A 256 -11.93 0.68 -10.49
CA ARG A 256 -11.63 1.99 -11.07
C ARG A 256 -11.76 2.00 -12.60
N ASN A 257 -11.15 1.01 -13.26
CA ASN A 257 -11.25 0.88 -14.72
C ASN A 257 -12.70 0.64 -15.20
N ALA A 258 -13.52 -0.05 -14.40
CA ALA A 258 -14.93 -0.23 -14.70
C ALA A 258 -15.70 1.10 -14.61
N LEU A 259 -15.45 1.87 -13.55
CA LEU A 259 -16.09 3.16 -13.33
C LEU A 259 -15.71 4.17 -14.43
N ASP A 260 -14.46 4.20 -14.88
CA ASP A 260 -14.03 5.07 -15.99
C ASP A 260 -14.79 4.75 -17.30
N ARG A 261 -15.01 3.46 -17.58
CA ARG A 261 -15.81 3.03 -18.74
C ARG A 261 -17.31 3.34 -18.56
N ILE A 262 -17.85 3.23 -17.35
CA ILE A 262 -19.24 3.56 -17.02
C ILE A 262 -19.47 5.07 -17.21
N ARG A 263 -18.55 5.91 -16.75
CA ARG A 263 -18.60 7.36 -16.95
C ARG A 263 -18.60 7.75 -18.43
N LEU A 264 -17.79 7.07 -19.24
CA LEU A 264 -17.80 7.28 -20.70
C LEU A 264 -19.16 6.96 -21.31
N ARG A 265 -19.81 5.87 -20.87
CA ARG A 265 -21.14 5.50 -21.36
C ARG A 265 -22.23 6.48 -20.89
N GLN A 266 -22.16 6.91 -19.62
CA GLN A 266 -23.02 7.96 -19.07
C GLN A 266 -22.89 9.24 -19.93
N ALA A 267 -21.68 9.69 -20.22
CA ALA A 267 -21.44 10.86 -21.06
C ALA A 267 -22.06 10.70 -22.46
N ASN A 268 -21.85 9.54 -23.12
CA ASN A 268 -22.46 9.26 -24.42
C ASN A 268 -24.01 9.26 -24.36
N ARG A 269 -24.60 8.68 -23.29
CA ARG A 269 -26.06 8.70 -23.06
C ARG A 269 -26.60 10.13 -22.92
N LEU A 270 -25.86 10.98 -22.22
CA LEU A 270 -26.29 12.38 -22.04
C LEU A 270 -26.15 13.18 -23.34
N VAL A 271 -25.05 13.00 -24.08
CA VAL A 271 -24.85 13.68 -25.37
C VAL A 271 -25.86 13.22 -26.43
N SER A 272 -26.36 12.00 -26.38
CA SER A 272 -27.42 11.53 -27.28
C SER A 272 -28.79 12.16 -27.02
N LYS A 273 -28.95 12.98 -25.95
CA LYS A 273 -30.18 13.65 -25.53
C LYS A 273 -29.99 15.18 -25.46
N LEU A 274 -29.31 15.78 -26.44
CA LEU A 274 -28.99 17.21 -26.46
C LEU A 274 -30.21 18.13 -26.67
N ASP A 275 -31.36 17.58 -26.92
CA ASP A 275 -32.64 18.28 -27.15
C ASP A 275 -33.30 18.77 -25.84
N ARG A 276 -32.73 18.47 -24.68
CA ARG A 276 -33.29 18.91 -23.38
C ARG A 276 -32.21 19.56 -22.48
N MET A 277 -32.70 20.43 -21.59
CA MET A 277 -31.87 20.95 -20.49
C MET A 277 -31.57 19.86 -19.52
N LEU A 278 -30.30 19.72 -19.12
CA LEU A 278 -29.82 18.76 -18.13
C LEU A 278 -29.77 19.41 -16.74
N THR A 279 -30.19 18.68 -15.74
CA THR A 279 -30.05 19.07 -14.34
C THR A 279 -28.71 18.60 -13.75
N SER A 280 -28.31 19.11 -12.59
CA SER A 280 -27.15 18.61 -11.86
C SER A 280 -27.31 17.13 -11.54
N ASP A 281 -28.55 16.69 -11.26
CA ASP A 281 -28.86 15.30 -10.98
C ASP A 281 -28.61 14.38 -12.18
N ASP A 282 -28.99 14.81 -13.38
CA ASP A 282 -28.71 14.10 -14.63
C ASP A 282 -27.20 13.92 -14.85
N LEU A 283 -26.42 14.97 -14.56
CA LEU A 283 -24.96 14.96 -14.75
C LEU A 283 -24.23 14.07 -13.73
N MET A 284 -24.76 13.94 -12.51
CA MET A 284 -24.15 13.11 -11.47
C MET A 284 -24.61 11.64 -11.53
N SER A 285 -25.80 11.36 -12.08
CA SER A 285 -26.41 10.04 -11.99
C SER A 285 -25.87 9.03 -13.00
N ILE A 286 -25.36 7.92 -12.49
CA ILE A 286 -25.05 6.71 -13.25
C ILE A 286 -26.29 5.84 -13.26
N GLU A 287 -26.78 5.46 -14.43
CA GLU A 287 -27.96 4.63 -14.62
C GLU A 287 -27.60 3.16 -14.89
N ALA A 288 -28.57 2.27 -14.71
CA ALA A 288 -28.38 0.82 -14.93
C ALA A 288 -27.85 0.50 -16.32
N GLY A 289 -28.31 1.21 -17.36
CA GLY A 289 -27.85 1.03 -18.73
C GLY A 289 -26.35 1.29 -18.90
N ASP A 290 -25.79 2.28 -18.17
CA ASP A 290 -24.37 2.62 -18.20
C ASP A 290 -23.51 1.45 -17.67
N VAL A 291 -24.03 0.68 -16.71
CA VAL A 291 -23.37 -0.50 -16.12
C VAL A 291 -23.58 -1.72 -17.00
N LEU A 292 -24.82 -2.03 -17.38
CA LEU A 292 -25.22 -3.24 -18.09
C LEU A 292 -24.64 -3.33 -19.52
N ALA A 293 -24.34 -2.20 -20.14
CA ALA A 293 -23.65 -2.15 -21.42
C ALA A 293 -22.16 -2.59 -21.35
N SER A 294 -21.72 -3.11 -20.21
CA SER A 294 -20.37 -3.69 -20.06
C SER A 294 -20.27 -5.04 -20.75
N ARG A 295 -19.16 -5.24 -21.49
CA ARG A 295 -18.82 -6.56 -22.09
C ARG A 295 -18.71 -7.70 -21.06
N VAL A 296 -18.59 -7.40 -19.79
CA VAL A 296 -18.59 -8.37 -18.70
C VAL A 296 -19.88 -9.18 -18.67
N PHE A 297 -21.00 -8.58 -19.06
CA PHE A 297 -22.30 -9.26 -19.15
C PHE A 297 -22.50 -10.01 -20.49
N SER A 298 -21.71 -9.68 -21.53
CA SER A 298 -21.81 -10.32 -22.85
C SER A 298 -20.92 -11.56 -23.00
N GLY A 299 -20.02 -11.82 -22.06
CA GLY A 299 -18.96 -12.85 -22.14
C GLY A 299 -19.40 -14.29 -21.94
N GLY A 300 -20.65 -14.65 -22.21
CA GLY A 300 -21.12 -16.03 -22.26
C GLY A 300 -21.22 -16.64 -23.68
N SER A 301 -20.99 -15.85 -24.74
CA SER A 301 -21.29 -16.28 -26.14
C SER A 301 -20.08 -16.42 -27.10
N ASP A 302 -18.86 -15.98 -26.73
CA ASP A 302 -17.74 -15.93 -27.68
C ASP A 302 -16.61 -16.93 -27.39
N ALA A 303 -16.86 -18.02 -26.66
CA ALA A 303 -15.89 -19.11 -26.50
C ALA A 303 -16.02 -20.23 -27.57
N ALA A 304 -16.84 -20.02 -28.61
CA ALA A 304 -17.07 -21.03 -29.68
C ALA A 304 -17.05 -20.39 -31.07
N GLY A 305 -15.90 -19.86 -31.50
CA GLY A 305 -15.80 -19.30 -32.84
C GLY A 305 -14.44 -18.74 -33.18
N GLY A 306 -13.44 -19.60 -33.34
CA GLY A 306 -12.11 -19.16 -33.75
C GLY A 306 -11.17 -20.27 -34.08
N SER A 307 -11.63 -21.20 -34.94
CA SER A 307 -10.74 -22.08 -35.71
C SER A 307 -11.15 -22.00 -37.17
N SER A 308 -10.46 -21.19 -37.91
CA SER A 308 -10.19 -21.36 -39.35
C SER A 308 -9.00 -20.48 -39.69
#